data_44f8d46e4cc0312fca107df81c6ed95b
#
_entry.id   44f8d46e4cc0312fca107df81c6ed95b
#
_cell.length_a   1.000
_cell.length_b   1.000
_cell.length_c   1.000
_cell.angle_alpha   90.00
_cell.angle_beta   90.00
_cell.angle_gamma   90.00
#
_symmetry.space_group_name_H-M   'P 1'
#
loop_
_entity.id
_entity.type
_entity.pdbx_description
1 polymer ?
#
loop_
_entity_poly.entity_id
_entity_poly.type
_entity_poly.pdbx_seq_one_letter_code
_entity_poly.pdbx_strand_id
1 'polypeptide(L)'
;GCDPGAAAEAGILHDCTKKLELSDQLLLSEKYGIINDTVETANTKLLHAKTGAAVARDRFGVPLEIENAIRWHTTGKPDMTTLEKVLYMADYIEPSRDFDGVDELRRLAYTDLDAAMVLGLKMSLEDLKAGGITPHENTVQALNWYQGREKEYEKTTE
;
A
#
# COMPACT_ATOMS: atom_id res chain seq x y z
N GLY A 1 10.65 -9.59 11.07
CA GLY A 1 10.55 -8.15 11.21
C GLY A 1 11.24 -7.43 10.06
N CYS A 2 11.09 -6.11 9.97
CA CYS A 2 11.85 -5.25 9.07
C CYS A 2 12.74 -4.32 9.90
N ASP A 3 13.69 -3.65 9.24
CA ASP A 3 14.52 -2.64 9.89
C ASP A 3 13.68 -1.42 10.32
N PRO A 4 13.71 -0.99 11.60
CA PRO A 4 12.93 0.16 12.06
C PRO A 4 13.35 1.49 11.42
N GLY A 5 14.63 1.64 11.05
CA GLY A 5 15.13 2.82 10.34
C GLY A 5 14.53 2.91 8.93
N ALA A 6 14.53 1.80 8.19
CA ALA A 6 13.91 1.72 6.88
C ALA A 6 12.39 1.99 6.95
N ALA A 7 11.70 1.45 7.96
CA ALA A 7 10.27 1.70 8.17
C ALA A 7 9.98 3.18 8.46
N ALA A 8 10.80 3.84 9.29
CA ALA A 8 10.66 5.26 9.60
C ALA A 8 10.92 6.13 8.36
N GLU A 9 11.97 5.84 7.58
CA GLU A 9 12.29 6.57 6.36
C GLU A 9 11.18 6.42 5.30
N ALA A 10 10.70 5.19 5.07
CA ALA A 10 9.56 4.93 4.20
C ALA A 10 8.31 5.70 4.66
N GLY A 11 8.01 5.69 5.95
CA GLY A 11 6.89 6.41 6.55
C GLY A 11 6.97 7.93 6.36
N ILE A 12 8.15 8.52 6.45
CA ILE A 12 8.35 9.97 6.22
C ILE A 12 8.13 10.33 4.74
N LEU A 13 8.57 9.48 3.81
CA LEU A 13 8.62 9.80 2.38
C LEU A 13 7.41 9.33 1.58
N HIS A 14 6.58 8.40 2.09
CA HIS A 14 5.53 7.73 1.29
C HIS A 14 4.55 8.70 0.61
N ASP A 15 4.23 9.81 1.26
CA ASP A 15 3.27 10.81 0.82
C ASP A 15 3.90 12.06 0.19
N CYS A 16 5.20 12.05 -0.15
CA CYS A 16 5.92 13.24 -0.58
C CYS A 16 5.38 13.90 -1.86
N THR A 17 4.61 13.18 -2.67
CA THR A 17 3.95 13.71 -3.87
C THR A 17 2.41 13.76 -3.77
N LYS A 18 1.81 13.36 -2.64
CA LYS A 18 0.35 13.21 -2.47
C LYS A 18 -0.45 14.49 -2.73
N LYS A 19 0.14 15.65 -2.40
CA LYS A 19 -0.51 16.96 -2.55
C LYS A 19 -0.31 17.60 -3.93
N LEU A 20 0.41 16.95 -4.84
CA LEU A 20 0.58 17.46 -6.20
C LEU A 20 -0.70 17.24 -7.00
N GLU A 21 -0.98 18.21 -7.88
CA GLU A 21 -2.08 18.11 -8.84
C GLU A 21 -1.85 16.97 -9.84
N LEU A 22 -2.93 16.50 -10.48
CA LEU A 22 -2.86 15.41 -11.45
C LEU A 22 -1.85 15.68 -12.57
N SER A 23 -1.83 16.88 -13.10
CA SER A 23 -0.89 17.28 -14.16
C SER A 23 0.57 17.14 -13.73
N ASP A 24 0.90 17.55 -12.50
CA ASP A 24 2.26 17.46 -11.97
C ASP A 24 2.68 16.01 -11.73
N GLN A 25 1.77 15.18 -11.24
CA GLN A 25 2.02 13.73 -11.07
C GLN A 25 2.22 13.02 -12.41
N LEU A 26 1.47 13.40 -13.45
CA LEU A 26 1.66 12.87 -14.80
C LEU A 26 3.01 13.30 -15.41
N LEU A 27 3.42 14.57 -15.20
CA LEU A 27 4.75 15.03 -15.60
C LEU A 27 5.88 14.28 -14.87
N LEU A 28 5.71 13.99 -13.58
CA LEU A 28 6.67 13.14 -12.85
C LEU A 28 6.67 11.71 -13.41
N SER A 29 5.52 11.17 -13.77
CA SER A 29 5.43 9.84 -14.38
C SER A 29 6.19 9.80 -15.70
N GLU A 30 6.04 10.80 -16.55
CA GLU A 30 6.80 10.94 -17.79
C GLU A 30 8.30 11.06 -17.53
N LYS A 31 8.69 11.99 -16.63
CA LYS A 31 10.10 12.21 -16.25
C LYS A 31 10.81 10.93 -15.82
N TYR A 32 10.13 10.10 -15.03
CA TYR A 32 10.72 8.88 -14.44
C TYR A 32 10.40 7.61 -15.24
N GLY A 33 9.74 7.72 -16.39
CA GLY A 33 9.37 6.57 -17.22
C GLY A 33 8.42 5.61 -16.52
N ILE A 34 7.52 6.13 -15.66
CA ILE A 34 6.54 5.33 -14.93
C ILE A 34 5.42 4.92 -15.88
N ILE A 35 5.18 3.62 -16.00
CA ILE A 35 4.03 3.11 -16.74
C ILE A 35 2.83 3.07 -15.80
N ASN A 36 1.78 3.79 -16.18
CA ASN A 36 0.51 3.83 -15.47
C ASN A 36 -0.58 3.19 -16.32
N ASP A 37 -1.53 2.54 -15.67
CA ASP A 37 -2.75 2.08 -16.32
C ASP A 37 -3.83 3.18 -16.38
N THR A 38 -5.00 2.85 -16.94
CA THR A 38 -6.10 3.81 -17.10
C THR A 38 -6.75 4.21 -15.77
N VAL A 39 -6.72 3.34 -14.77
CA VAL A 39 -7.26 3.63 -13.42
C VAL A 39 -6.34 4.61 -12.70
N GLU A 40 -5.04 4.37 -12.79
CA GLU A 40 -4.01 5.21 -12.16
C GLU A 40 -3.97 6.62 -12.79
N THR A 41 -4.02 6.72 -14.12
CA THR A 41 -3.96 8.02 -14.82
C THR A 41 -5.13 8.95 -14.53
N ALA A 42 -6.23 8.39 -14.03
CA ALA A 42 -7.41 9.15 -13.63
C ALA A 42 -7.47 9.43 -12.11
N ASN A 43 -6.49 8.96 -11.32
CA ASN A 43 -6.59 8.97 -9.86
C ASN A 43 -5.28 9.36 -9.17
N THR A 44 -5.20 10.61 -8.71
CA THR A 44 -4.03 11.13 -7.96
C THR A 44 -3.71 10.31 -6.71
N LYS A 45 -4.71 9.68 -6.09
CA LYS A 45 -4.51 8.83 -4.91
C LYS A 45 -3.75 7.54 -5.23
N LEU A 46 -3.73 7.10 -6.48
CA LEU A 46 -2.95 5.95 -6.92
C LEU A 46 -1.59 6.39 -7.45
N LEU A 47 -1.55 7.46 -8.24
CA LEU A 47 -0.33 7.97 -8.85
C LEU A 47 0.73 8.38 -7.83
N HIS A 48 0.33 8.98 -6.69
CA HIS A 48 1.31 9.49 -5.73
C HIS A 48 2.21 8.41 -5.14
N ALA A 49 1.76 7.16 -5.07
CA ALA A 49 2.61 6.07 -4.58
C ALA A 49 3.78 5.79 -5.54
N LYS A 50 3.51 5.72 -6.83
CA LYS A 50 4.56 5.49 -7.85
C LYS A 50 5.46 6.71 -8.04
N THR A 51 4.89 7.90 -8.12
CA THR A 51 5.66 9.14 -8.26
C THR A 51 6.46 9.45 -7.00
N GLY A 52 5.89 9.21 -5.81
CA GLY A 52 6.57 9.33 -4.52
C GLY A 52 7.76 8.38 -4.40
N ALA A 53 7.59 7.12 -4.80
CA ALA A 53 8.68 6.13 -4.84
C ALA A 53 9.85 6.60 -5.74
N ALA A 54 9.53 7.08 -6.94
CA ALA A 54 10.54 7.57 -7.87
C ALA A 54 11.25 8.83 -7.35
N VAL A 55 10.53 9.76 -6.73
CA VAL A 55 11.10 10.96 -6.09
C VAL A 55 11.97 10.57 -4.89
N ALA A 56 11.53 9.62 -4.07
CA ALA A 56 12.30 9.13 -2.93
C ALA A 56 13.64 8.55 -3.38
N ARG A 57 13.65 7.71 -4.42
CA ARG A 57 14.88 7.19 -5.01
C ARG A 57 15.77 8.30 -5.58
N ASP A 58 15.22 9.20 -6.41
CA ASP A 58 15.99 10.21 -7.15
C ASP A 58 16.58 11.29 -6.23
N ARG A 59 15.80 11.76 -5.26
CA ARG A 59 16.17 12.91 -4.43
C ARG A 59 16.79 12.56 -3.08
N PHE A 60 16.43 11.40 -2.53
CA PHE A 60 16.88 10.98 -1.19
C PHE A 60 17.79 9.76 -1.24
N GLY A 61 17.91 9.11 -2.41
CA GLY A 61 18.82 7.97 -2.59
C GLY A 61 18.38 6.73 -1.80
N VAL A 62 17.08 6.59 -1.52
CA VAL A 62 16.58 5.44 -0.75
C VAL A 62 16.88 4.12 -1.44
N PRO A 63 17.17 3.05 -0.69
CA PRO A 63 17.36 1.72 -1.26
C PRO A 63 16.06 1.17 -1.86
N LEU A 64 16.20 0.18 -2.74
CA LEU A 64 15.09 -0.41 -3.50
C LEU A 64 13.96 -0.95 -2.60
N GLU A 65 14.28 -1.46 -1.42
CA GLU A 65 13.27 -1.94 -0.48
C GLU A 65 12.35 -0.83 0.03
N ILE A 66 12.88 0.37 0.30
CA ILE A 66 12.10 1.55 0.69
C ILE A 66 11.32 2.10 -0.50
N GLU A 67 11.95 2.20 -1.68
CA GLU A 67 11.26 2.57 -2.93
C GLU A 67 10.05 1.67 -3.18
N ASN A 68 10.21 0.35 -3.05
CA ASN A 68 9.12 -0.60 -3.25
C ASN A 68 8.03 -0.46 -2.19
N ALA A 69 8.38 -0.28 -0.91
CA ALA A 69 7.39 -0.05 0.13
C ALA A 69 6.52 1.17 -0.19
N ILE A 70 7.14 2.29 -0.60
CA ILE A 70 6.42 3.49 -1.01
C ILE A 70 5.56 3.22 -2.25
N ARG A 71 6.08 2.53 -3.26
CA ARG A 71 5.37 2.22 -4.50
C ARG A 71 4.05 1.48 -4.28
N TRP A 72 4.00 0.58 -3.31
CA TRP A 72 2.88 -0.33 -3.10
C TRP A 72 1.97 0.03 -1.92
N HIS A 73 2.22 1.15 -1.24
CA HIS A 73 1.48 1.47 -0.01
C HIS A 73 -0.01 1.80 -0.22
N THR A 74 -0.44 2.12 -1.45
CA THR A 74 -1.85 2.44 -1.75
C THR A 74 -2.64 1.25 -2.27
N THR A 75 -2.05 0.44 -3.13
CA THR A 75 -2.76 -0.69 -3.76
C THR A 75 -2.47 -2.03 -3.11
N GLY A 76 -1.31 -2.17 -2.48
CA GLY A 76 -0.73 -3.46 -2.20
C GLY A 76 -0.34 -4.21 -3.48
N LYS A 77 0.13 -5.44 -3.32
CA LYS A 77 0.41 -6.42 -4.37
C LYS A 77 0.47 -7.82 -3.78
N PRO A 78 0.43 -8.90 -4.59
CA PRO A 78 0.81 -10.24 -4.13
C PRO A 78 2.22 -10.26 -3.54
N ASP A 79 2.44 -11.11 -2.55
CA ASP A 79 3.75 -11.40 -1.96
C ASP A 79 4.54 -10.15 -1.51
N MET A 80 3.90 -9.28 -0.73
CA MET A 80 4.56 -8.11 -0.14
C MET A 80 5.61 -8.53 0.88
N THR A 81 6.76 -7.84 0.88
CA THR A 81 7.77 -7.94 1.94
C THR A 81 7.21 -7.43 3.28
N THR A 82 7.88 -7.73 4.37
CA THR A 82 7.46 -7.22 5.69
C THR A 82 7.42 -5.69 5.72
N LEU A 83 8.41 -5.01 5.12
CA LEU A 83 8.44 -3.54 5.06
C LEU A 83 7.26 -2.97 4.26
N GLU A 84 6.96 -3.56 3.10
CA GLU A 84 5.80 -3.17 2.29
C GLU A 84 4.48 -3.30 3.07
N LYS A 85 4.28 -4.42 3.78
CA LYS A 85 3.09 -4.64 4.63
C LYS A 85 3.02 -3.67 5.80
N VAL A 86 4.16 -3.42 6.46
CA VAL A 86 4.23 -2.46 7.58
C VAL A 86 3.83 -1.07 7.13
N LEU A 87 4.36 -0.59 6.01
CA LEU A 87 4.00 0.75 5.51
C LEU A 87 2.53 0.83 5.09
N TYR A 88 2.03 -0.18 4.36
CA TYR A 88 0.61 -0.26 3.97
C TYR A 88 -0.32 -0.19 5.18
N MET A 89 -0.05 -0.99 6.23
CA MET A 89 -0.84 -1.00 7.44
C MET A 89 -0.69 0.29 8.25
N ALA A 90 0.52 0.82 8.40
CA ALA A 90 0.77 2.02 9.18
C ALA A 90 -0.01 3.23 8.66
N ASP A 91 -0.07 3.44 7.33
CA ASP A 91 -0.89 4.49 6.72
C ASP A 91 -2.39 4.23 6.94
N TYR A 92 -2.83 2.97 6.85
CA TYR A 92 -4.24 2.63 6.95
C TYR A 92 -4.79 2.75 8.37
N ILE A 93 -3.98 2.46 9.41
CA ILE A 93 -4.40 2.45 10.82
C ILE A 93 -3.82 3.59 11.65
N GLU A 94 -3.25 4.61 11.00
CA GLU A 94 -2.61 5.73 11.71
C GLU A 94 -3.58 6.35 12.76
N PRO A 95 -3.07 7.00 13.84
CA PRO A 95 -3.87 7.33 15.01
C PRO A 95 -5.10 8.21 14.75
N SER A 96 -5.10 9.01 13.68
CA SER A 96 -6.24 9.86 13.33
C SER A 96 -7.36 9.13 12.59
N ARG A 97 -7.14 7.89 12.17
CA ARG A 97 -8.15 7.07 11.50
C ARG A 97 -9.22 6.61 12.50
N ASP A 98 -10.48 6.86 12.14
CA ASP A 98 -11.64 6.46 12.90
C ASP A 98 -12.69 5.91 11.92
N PHE A 99 -12.78 4.57 11.85
CA PHE A 99 -13.75 3.84 11.04
C PHE A 99 -14.07 2.49 11.70
N ASP A 100 -15.21 1.91 11.35
CA ASP A 100 -15.67 0.63 11.91
C ASP A 100 -14.63 -0.48 11.64
N GLY A 101 -14.17 -1.13 12.72
CA GLY A 101 -13.18 -2.21 12.64
C GLY A 101 -11.72 -1.78 12.72
N VAL A 102 -11.39 -0.48 12.82
CA VAL A 102 -9.99 0.01 12.91
C VAL A 102 -9.25 -0.55 14.11
N ASP A 103 -9.91 -0.72 15.25
CA ASP A 103 -9.26 -1.24 16.46
C ASP A 103 -8.90 -2.72 16.33
N GLU A 104 -9.73 -3.51 15.67
CA GLU A 104 -9.39 -4.90 15.35
C GLU A 104 -8.23 -4.97 14.36
N LEU A 105 -8.23 -4.10 13.35
CA LEU A 105 -7.14 -4.01 12.39
C LEU A 105 -5.82 -3.61 13.06
N ARG A 106 -5.86 -2.63 14.00
CA ARG A 106 -4.72 -2.26 14.84
C ARG A 106 -4.19 -3.44 15.65
N ARG A 107 -5.10 -4.19 16.31
CA ARG A 107 -4.72 -5.38 17.09
C ARG A 107 -4.01 -6.42 16.21
N LEU A 108 -4.58 -6.74 15.05
CA LEU A 108 -4.00 -7.70 14.10
C LEU A 108 -2.65 -7.22 13.57
N ALA A 109 -2.49 -5.94 13.23
CA ALA A 109 -1.24 -5.41 12.71
C ALA A 109 -0.02 -5.67 13.64
N TYR A 110 -0.25 -5.79 14.94
CA TYR A 110 0.79 -6.10 15.93
C TYR A 110 0.91 -7.59 16.30
N THR A 111 -0.08 -8.41 15.98
CA THR A 111 -0.11 -9.84 16.38
C THR A 111 0.03 -10.78 15.20
N ASP A 112 -0.57 -10.45 14.06
CA ASP A 112 -0.57 -11.25 12.82
C ASP A 112 -0.70 -10.32 11.61
N LEU A 113 0.44 -9.93 11.04
CA LEU A 113 0.48 -8.98 9.95
C LEU A 113 -0.19 -9.49 8.65
N ASP A 114 -0.15 -10.79 8.40
CA ASP A 114 -0.81 -11.37 7.22
C ASP A 114 -2.34 -11.38 7.38
N ALA A 115 -2.85 -11.71 8.57
CA ALA A 115 -4.27 -11.56 8.88
C ALA A 115 -4.72 -10.09 8.83
N ALA A 116 -3.88 -9.15 9.28
CA ALA A 116 -4.14 -7.72 9.13
C ALA A 116 -4.24 -7.30 7.66
N MET A 117 -3.36 -7.83 6.80
CA MET A 117 -3.44 -7.56 5.35
C MET A 117 -4.73 -8.07 4.74
N VAL A 118 -5.18 -9.28 5.09
CA VAL A 118 -6.47 -9.83 4.61
C VAL A 118 -7.62 -8.94 5.04
N LEU A 119 -7.70 -8.58 6.32
CA LEU A 119 -8.77 -7.73 6.84
C LEU A 119 -8.75 -6.34 6.19
N GLY A 120 -7.58 -5.67 6.16
CA GLY A 120 -7.43 -4.33 5.61
C GLY A 120 -7.76 -4.27 4.12
N LEU A 121 -7.30 -5.24 3.32
CA LEU A 121 -7.61 -5.32 1.90
C LEU A 121 -9.12 -5.58 1.65
N LYS A 122 -9.77 -6.42 2.46
CA LYS A 122 -11.23 -6.61 2.40
C LYS A 122 -11.98 -5.31 2.66
N MET A 123 -11.66 -4.63 3.76
CA MET A 123 -12.28 -3.36 4.14
C MET A 123 -12.08 -2.30 3.05
N SER A 124 -10.88 -2.18 2.51
CA SER A 124 -10.58 -1.26 1.40
C SER A 124 -11.42 -1.54 0.15
N LEU A 125 -11.58 -2.81 -0.23
CA LEU A 125 -12.39 -3.19 -1.38
C LEU A 125 -13.88 -2.95 -1.15
N GLU A 126 -14.38 -3.18 0.06
CA GLU A 126 -15.78 -2.90 0.45
C GLU A 126 -16.07 -1.41 0.41
N ASP A 127 -15.18 -0.56 0.93
CA ASP A 127 -15.30 0.90 0.89
C ASP A 127 -15.30 1.44 -0.54
N LEU A 128 -14.38 0.97 -1.39
CA LEU A 128 -14.33 1.34 -2.80
C LEU A 128 -15.61 0.95 -3.51
N LYS A 129 -16.12 -0.26 -3.27
CA LYS A 129 -17.38 -0.75 -3.84
C LYS A 129 -18.58 0.08 -3.37
N ALA A 130 -18.66 0.39 -2.08
CA ALA A 130 -19.71 1.23 -1.52
C ALA A 130 -19.70 2.65 -2.13
N GLY A 131 -18.51 3.18 -2.42
CA GLY A 131 -18.31 4.45 -3.10
C GLY A 131 -18.50 4.41 -4.63
N GLY A 132 -18.82 3.26 -5.21
CA GLY A 132 -18.93 3.09 -6.68
C GLY A 132 -17.60 3.23 -7.43
N ILE A 133 -16.48 3.05 -6.73
CA ILE A 133 -15.13 3.20 -7.28
C ILE A 133 -14.62 1.81 -7.71
N THR A 134 -14.12 1.72 -8.94
CA THR A 134 -13.47 0.50 -9.42
C THR A 134 -12.12 0.32 -8.71
N PRO A 135 -11.91 -0.80 -7.99
CA PRO A 135 -10.65 -1.05 -7.33
C PRO A 135 -9.55 -1.32 -8.36
N HIS A 136 -8.33 -0.96 -8.01
CA HIS A 136 -7.16 -1.32 -8.81
C HIS A 136 -6.94 -2.84 -8.78
N GLU A 137 -6.51 -3.41 -9.90
CA GLU A 137 -6.32 -4.86 -10.05
C GLU A 137 -5.33 -5.42 -9.01
N ASN A 138 -4.25 -4.70 -8.71
CA ASN A 138 -3.28 -5.12 -7.70
C ASN A 138 -3.90 -5.34 -6.32
N THR A 139 -4.87 -4.51 -5.91
CA THR A 139 -5.57 -4.65 -4.62
C THR A 139 -6.38 -5.95 -4.58
N VAL A 140 -7.05 -6.28 -5.68
CA VAL A 140 -7.80 -7.54 -5.81
C VAL A 140 -6.87 -8.73 -5.80
N GLN A 141 -5.78 -8.66 -6.55
CA GLN A 141 -4.77 -9.74 -6.61
C GLN A 141 -4.07 -9.92 -5.26
N ALA A 142 -3.76 -8.83 -4.54
CA ALA A 142 -3.20 -8.89 -3.19
C ALA A 142 -4.13 -9.65 -2.24
N LEU A 143 -5.43 -9.30 -2.20
CA LEU A 143 -6.38 -10.00 -1.34
C LEU A 143 -6.47 -11.48 -1.66
N ASN A 144 -6.57 -11.85 -2.95
CA ASN A 144 -6.62 -13.25 -3.37
C ASN A 144 -5.36 -14.03 -2.94
N TRP A 145 -4.19 -13.40 -3.03
CA TRP A 145 -2.93 -13.98 -2.58
C TRP A 145 -2.94 -14.33 -1.09
N TYR A 146 -3.26 -13.35 -0.24
CA TYR A 146 -3.25 -13.53 1.21
C TYR A 146 -4.32 -14.52 1.67
N GLN A 147 -5.54 -14.47 1.11
CA GLN A 147 -6.60 -15.46 1.40
C GLN A 147 -6.25 -16.88 0.97
N GLY A 148 -5.51 -17.04 -0.12
CA GLY A 148 -5.01 -18.35 -0.55
C GLY A 148 -4.06 -18.96 0.48
N ARG A 149 -3.17 -18.16 1.04
CA ARG A 149 -2.20 -18.60 2.08
C ARG A 149 -2.86 -18.94 3.41
N GLU A 150 -3.86 -18.18 3.85
CA GLU A 150 -4.62 -18.55 5.07
C GLU A 150 -5.20 -19.98 4.94
N LYS A 151 -5.84 -20.30 3.82
CA LYS A 151 -6.43 -21.61 3.56
C LYS A 151 -5.40 -22.74 3.48
N GLU A 152 -4.19 -22.48 3.02
CA GLU A 152 -3.10 -23.45 2.99
C GLU A 152 -2.56 -23.71 4.41
N TYR A 153 -2.45 -22.66 5.22
CA TYR A 153 -1.99 -22.77 6.61
C TYR A 153 -2.98 -23.57 7.48
N GLU A 154 -4.28 -23.29 7.35
CA GLU A 154 -5.33 -24.03 8.05
C GLU A 154 -5.29 -25.54 7.74
N LYS A 155 -5.11 -25.93 6.46
CA LYS A 155 -5.02 -27.32 6.03
C LYS A 155 -3.78 -28.07 6.53
N THR A 156 -2.71 -27.34 6.86
CA THR A 156 -1.44 -27.96 7.33
C THR A 156 -1.42 -28.12 8.85
N THR A 157 -2.35 -27.49 9.56
CA THR A 157 -2.45 -27.53 11.02
C THR A 157 -3.58 -28.44 11.54
N GLU A 158 -4.37 -29.03 10.66
CA GLU A 158 -5.29 -30.15 10.92
C GLU A 158 -4.60 -31.51 10.71
#